data_a24e550c2fac6cad7181e18bf0051286
#
_entry.id   a24e550c2fac6cad7181e18bf0051286
#
_cell.length_a   1.000
_cell.length_b   1.000
_cell.length_c   1.000
_cell.angle_alpha   90.00
_cell.angle_beta   90.00
_cell.angle_gamma   90.00
#
_symmetry.space_group_name_H-M   'P 1'
#
loop_
_entity.id
_entity.type
_entity.pdbx_description
1 polymer ?
#
loop_
_entity_poly.entity_id
_entity_poly.type
_entity_poly.pdbx_seq_one_letter_code
_entity_poly.pdbx_strand_id
1 'polypeptide(L)'
;MPVQLFTERFEAALRDATRFQKENILDRNKRIDLSAGIGACISAISLFCSAAPARAIDCALAQTRADKAICADAEARAADDLLGLAYNRLREEVTAKERSALKESQTDWIQWRNNSCEDQRETAPFIKCLIEATRQRETYLAGRATSGSGGHLVVGRPFFMRVPAAKGQARLTITAFHFRPGAAWMADANRFIDEYIQSAIDDAKLENNKVSTLEGHEFFVDLSVQLNYLSANVASIGVVYENVVGQAHPFRYEVNRAFDVNSGRVLNFDDLFDEAGARQILQLCAPQVKEQKDERDSMGEKSSVRENLSDDEREELSNRTRDLEYWSFTIPSAIIYYGDYAFGGFGQCMCQCELPYSTLNKIIKKEYIL
;
A
#
# COMPACT_ATOMS: atom_id res chain seq x y z
N MET A 1 20.75 13.13 -21.20
CA MET A 1 20.52 14.50 -20.74
C MET A 1 19.13 14.73 -20.08
N PRO A 2 18.49 13.75 -19.43
CA PRO A 2 17.26 14.04 -18.64
C PRO A 2 17.47 14.03 -17.11
N VAL A 3 18.60 13.52 -16.61
CA VAL A 3 18.83 13.35 -15.15
C VAL A 3 19.09 14.68 -14.43
N GLN A 4 19.70 15.66 -15.07
CA GLN A 4 20.00 16.95 -14.45
C GLN A 4 18.79 17.85 -14.23
N LEU A 5 17.77 17.75 -15.06
CA LEU A 5 16.52 18.52 -14.88
C LEU A 5 15.65 17.97 -13.74
N PHE A 6 15.82 16.69 -13.40
CA PHE A 6 15.11 16.06 -12.29
C PHE A 6 15.67 16.51 -10.94
N THR A 7 16.99 16.62 -10.81
CA THR A 7 17.67 17.03 -9.57
C THR A 7 17.40 18.49 -9.20
N GLU A 8 17.31 19.41 -10.17
CA GLU A 8 17.07 20.83 -9.89
C GLU A 8 15.63 21.12 -9.44
N ARG A 9 14.65 20.39 -9.97
CA ARG A 9 13.25 20.48 -9.52
C ARG A 9 13.05 19.86 -8.13
N PHE A 10 13.81 18.82 -7.81
CA PHE A 10 13.78 18.13 -6.53
C PHE A 10 14.26 19.01 -5.37
N GLU A 11 15.35 19.78 -5.56
CA GLU A 11 15.84 20.69 -4.52
C GLU A 11 14.92 21.89 -4.27
N ALA A 12 14.12 22.31 -5.25
CA ALA A 12 13.14 23.37 -5.07
C ALA A 12 11.93 22.89 -4.25
N ALA A 13 11.44 21.67 -4.49
CA ALA A 13 10.31 21.08 -3.77
C ALA A 13 10.67 20.78 -2.29
N LEU A 14 11.91 20.36 -2.00
CA LEU A 14 12.40 20.16 -0.64
C LEU A 14 12.44 21.46 0.18
N ARG A 15 12.78 22.58 -0.44
CA ARG A 15 12.80 23.90 0.22
C ARG A 15 11.40 24.37 0.61
N ASP A 16 10.39 24.11 -0.19
CA ASP A 16 8.99 24.48 0.11
C ASP A 16 8.35 23.59 1.17
N ALA A 17 8.64 22.28 1.17
CA ALA A 17 8.15 21.35 2.17
C ALA A 17 8.71 21.67 3.59
N THR A 18 9.98 22.04 3.68
CA THR A 18 10.60 22.44 4.95
C THR A 18 10.08 23.79 5.48
N ARG A 19 9.66 24.68 4.60
CA ARG A 19 9.01 25.95 4.97
C ARG A 19 7.62 25.72 5.55
N PHE A 20 6.85 24.82 4.94
CA PHE A 20 5.50 24.46 5.40
C PHE A 20 5.51 23.77 6.78
N GLN A 21 6.51 22.95 7.07
CA GLN A 21 6.68 22.34 8.40
C GLN A 21 7.07 23.38 9.47
N LYS A 22 7.91 24.34 9.14
CA LYS A 22 8.30 25.40 10.10
C LYS A 22 7.14 26.32 10.50
N GLU A 23 6.26 26.66 9.57
CA GLU A 23 5.10 27.51 9.82
C GLU A 23 4.05 26.83 10.70
N ASN A 24 3.84 25.51 10.54
CA ASN A 24 2.92 24.74 11.37
C ASN A 24 3.43 24.46 12.80
N ILE A 25 4.75 24.47 13.04
CA ILE A 25 5.34 24.29 14.38
C ILE A 25 5.26 25.60 15.19
N LEU A 26 5.36 26.74 14.53
CA LEU A 26 5.30 28.05 15.21
C LEU A 26 3.90 28.46 15.67
N ASP A 27 2.86 27.96 15.01
CA ASP A 27 1.46 28.30 15.37
C ASP A 27 0.93 27.45 16.55
N ARG A 28 1.55 26.32 16.87
CA ARG A 28 1.18 25.50 18.04
C ARG A 28 1.65 26.01 19.39
N ASN A 29 2.64 26.89 19.43
CA ASN A 29 3.22 27.39 20.70
C ASN A 29 2.60 28.68 21.22
N LYS A 30 1.55 29.19 20.62
CA LYS A 30 0.95 30.50 20.97
C LYS A 30 -0.40 30.47 21.66
N ARG A 31 -0.82 29.38 22.30
CA ARG A 31 -2.04 29.41 23.13
C ARG A 31 -1.93 28.51 24.37
N ILE A 32 -1.22 28.97 25.38
CA ILE A 32 -1.52 28.61 26.78
C ILE A 32 -1.34 29.90 27.60
N ASP A 33 -2.41 30.62 27.75
CA ASP A 33 -2.49 31.62 28.83
C ASP A 33 -3.52 31.12 29.85
N LEU A 34 -3.00 30.82 31.03
CA LEU A 34 -3.80 30.51 32.22
C LEU A 34 -4.31 31.80 32.83
N SER A 35 -5.62 31.95 32.94
CA SER A 35 -6.21 32.85 33.92
C SER A 35 -7.20 32.09 34.82
N ALA A 36 -6.88 32.13 36.10
CA ALA A 36 -7.63 31.54 37.17
C ALA A 36 -8.98 32.26 37.38
N GLY A 37 -10.04 31.48 37.63
CA GLY A 37 -11.32 31.98 38.10
C GLY A 37 -11.99 30.94 39.00
N ILE A 38 -12.03 31.24 40.31
CA ILE A 38 -12.69 30.50 41.38
C ILE A 38 -14.21 30.74 41.30
N GLY A 39 -15.02 29.69 41.42
CA GLY A 39 -16.42 29.90 41.82
C GLY A 39 -17.40 28.79 41.44
N ALA A 40 -17.99 28.24 42.50
CA ALA A 40 -19.30 27.61 42.60
C ALA A 40 -19.45 26.11 42.30
N CYS A 41 -19.57 25.32 43.35
CA CYS A 41 -20.18 23.99 43.43
C CYS A 41 -21.60 24.01 42.87
N ILE A 42 -21.82 23.27 41.77
CA ILE A 42 -23.16 22.80 41.40
C ILE A 42 -23.05 21.29 41.26
N SER A 43 -23.80 20.58 42.11
CA SER A 43 -23.98 19.13 42.04
C SER A 43 -24.68 18.76 40.73
N ALA A 44 -23.92 18.38 39.75
CA ALA A 44 -24.41 17.79 38.50
C ALA A 44 -24.43 16.26 38.68
N ILE A 45 -25.61 15.71 38.79
CA ILE A 45 -25.89 14.29 38.62
C ILE A 45 -25.32 13.89 37.26
N SER A 46 -24.17 13.22 37.26
CA SER A 46 -23.58 12.65 36.08
C SER A 46 -24.46 11.48 35.59
N LEU A 47 -25.40 11.78 34.71
CA LEU A 47 -25.95 10.80 33.83
C LEU A 47 -24.74 10.24 33.03
N PHE A 48 -24.21 9.12 33.48
CA PHE A 48 -23.37 8.27 32.65
C PHE A 48 -24.23 7.80 31.46
N CYS A 49 -24.33 8.64 30.45
CA CYS A 49 -24.66 8.17 29.11
C CYS A 49 -23.52 7.20 28.71
N SER A 50 -23.73 5.94 29.05
CA SER A 50 -22.93 4.86 28.47
C SER A 50 -23.13 4.98 26.98
N ALA A 51 -22.23 5.72 26.31
CA ALA A 51 -22.14 5.68 24.85
C ALA A 51 -21.94 4.22 24.51
N ALA A 52 -23.00 3.59 24.01
CA ALA A 52 -22.89 2.23 23.48
C ALA A 52 -21.71 2.25 22.48
N PRO A 53 -20.79 1.27 22.55
CA PRO A 53 -19.68 1.22 21.61
C PRO A 53 -20.28 1.33 20.21
N ALA A 54 -19.76 2.25 19.40
CA ALA A 54 -20.25 2.42 18.03
C ALA A 54 -20.04 1.10 17.30
N ARG A 55 -21.12 0.33 17.13
CA ARG A 55 -21.11 -0.92 16.38
C ARG A 55 -20.77 -0.59 14.93
N ALA A 56 -19.88 -1.35 14.32
CA ALA A 56 -19.50 -1.13 12.92
C ALA A 56 -20.69 -1.44 12.01
N ILE A 57 -21.43 -2.53 12.26
CA ILE A 57 -22.65 -2.90 11.53
C ILE A 57 -23.87 -2.91 12.46
N ASP A 58 -24.99 -2.33 11.99
CA ASP A 58 -26.28 -2.49 12.64
C ASP A 58 -26.98 -3.71 12.02
N CYS A 59 -27.03 -4.82 12.77
CA CYS A 59 -27.62 -6.06 12.31
C CYS A 59 -29.15 -5.97 12.06
N ALA A 60 -29.82 -4.99 12.64
CA ALA A 60 -31.24 -4.75 12.34
C ALA A 60 -31.43 -4.16 10.93
N LEU A 61 -30.37 -3.54 10.36
CA LEU A 61 -30.38 -2.95 9.03
C LEU A 61 -29.59 -3.76 8.00
N ALA A 62 -29.14 -4.98 8.34
CA ALA A 62 -28.36 -5.85 7.46
C ALA A 62 -29.11 -6.21 6.18
N GLN A 63 -28.67 -5.70 5.02
CA GLN A 63 -29.34 -5.90 3.74
C GLN A 63 -28.56 -6.81 2.80
N THR A 64 -27.24 -6.58 2.69
CA THR A 64 -26.38 -7.33 1.76
C THR A 64 -26.11 -8.75 2.26
N ARG A 65 -25.62 -9.62 1.38
CA ARG A 65 -25.16 -10.97 1.75
C ARG A 65 -24.04 -10.89 2.78
N ALA A 66 -23.09 -9.97 2.61
CA ALA A 66 -21.99 -9.76 3.54
C ALA A 66 -22.48 -9.29 4.91
N ASP A 67 -23.39 -8.32 4.98
CA ASP A 67 -23.96 -7.84 6.25
C ASP A 67 -24.65 -8.96 7.03
N LYS A 68 -25.49 -9.74 6.34
CA LYS A 68 -26.20 -10.88 6.93
C LYS A 68 -25.22 -11.95 7.44
N ALA A 69 -24.17 -12.24 6.69
CA ALA A 69 -23.15 -13.22 7.08
C ALA A 69 -22.37 -12.74 8.32
N ILE A 70 -21.94 -11.47 8.35
CA ILE A 70 -21.27 -10.86 9.51
C ILE A 70 -22.17 -10.93 10.73
N CYS A 71 -23.47 -10.60 10.58
CA CYS A 71 -24.40 -10.62 11.70
C CYS A 71 -24.73 -12.02 12.21
N ALA A 72 -24.66 -13.04 11.36
CA ALA A 72 -24.99 -14.42 11.70
C ALA A 72 -23.80 -15.16 12.34
N ASP A 73 -22.54 -14.74 12.06
CA ASP A 73 -21.33 -15.40 12.54
C ASP A 73 -20.70 -14.58 13.68
N ALA A 74 -20.39 -15.25 14.80
CA ALA A 74 -19.87 -14.58 15.99
C ALA A 74 -18.44 -14.06 15.81
N GLU A 75 -17.60 -14.77 15.06
CA GLU A 75 -16.21 -14.39 14.80
C GLU A 75 -16.15 -13.21 13.80
N ALA A 76 -16.96 -13.26 12.75
CA ALA A 76 -17.09 -12.17 11.78
C ALA A 76 -17.59 -10.89 12.45
N ARG A 77 -18.58 -10.99 13.36
CA ARG A 77 -19.09 -9.86 14.13
C ARG A 77 -18.02 -9.27 15.03
N ALA A 78 -17.27 -10.12 15.74
CA ALA A 78 -16.19 -9.66 16.62
C ALA A 78 -15.08 -8.94 15.82
N ALA A 79 -14.73 -9.42 14.62
CA ALA A 79 -13.78 -8.75 13.74
C ALA A 79 -14.31 -7.38 13.26
N ASP A 80 -15.57 -7.28 12.92
CA ASP A 80 -16.22 -6.04 12.48
C ASP A 80 -16.34 -5.02 13.63
N ASP A 81 -16.64 -5.45 14.84
CA ASP A 81 -16.64 -4.59 16.05
C ASP A 81 -15.24 -4.01 16.30
N LEU A 82 -14.17 -4.81 16.19
CA LEU A 82 -12.79 -4.34 16.33
C LEU A 82 -12.41 -3.33 15.24
N LEU A 83 -12.80 -3.57 14.00
CA LEU A 83 -12.63 -2.63 12.90
C LEU A 83 -13.32 -1.30 13.18
N GLY A 84 -14.56 -1.34 13.69
CA GLY A 84 -15.32 -0.16 14.08
C GLY A 84 -14.61 0.65 15.17
N LEU A 85 -14.04 -0.01 16.17
CA LEU A 85 -13.24 0.65 17.21
C LEU A 85 -11.97 1.30 16.64
N ALA A 86 -11.23 0.62 15.79
CA ALA A 86 -10.03 1.17 15.14
C ALA A 86 -10.37 2.38 14.25
N TYR A 87 -11.44 2.29 13.45
CA TYR A 87 -11.93 3.39 12.63
C TYR A 87 -12.30 4.63 13.45
N ASN A 88 -13.10 4.45 14.50
CA ASN A 88 -13.54 5.57 15.33
C ASN A 88 -12.37 6.24 16.05
N ARG A 89 -11.43 5.44 16.58
CA ARG A 89 -10.22 5.97 17.21
C ARG A 89 -9.40 6.81 16.23
N LEU A 90 -9.12 6.28 15.03
CA LEU A 90 -8.38 7.02 14.03
C LEU A 90 -9.13 8.30 13.61
N ARG A 91 -10.45 8.24 13.46
CA ARG A 91 -11.29 9.39 13.10
C ARG A 91 -11.20 10.53 14.13
N GLU A 92 -10.96 10.22 15.39
CA GLU A 92 -10.76 11.23 16.45
C GLU A 92 -9.36 11.86 16.38
N GLU A 93 -8.35 11.10 15.91
CA GLU A 93 -6.96 11.53 15.84
C GLU A 93 -6.63 12.38 14.57
N VAL A 94 -7.43 12.25 13.52
CA VAL A 94 -7.17 12.90 12.22
C VAL A 94 -7.83 14.28 12.08
N THR A 95 -7.29 15.11 11.18
CA THR A 95 -7.86 16.41 10.84
C THR A 95 -9.24 16.29 10.16
N ALA A 96 -9.99 17.38 10.06
CA ALA A 96 -11.30 17.38 9.40
C ALA A 96 -11.20 16.94 7.91
N LYS A 97 -10.14 17.35 7.20
CA LYS A 97 -9.89 16.97 5.79
C LYS A 97 -9.59 15.48 5.68
N GLU A 98 -8.68 14.97 6.49
CA GLU A 98 -8.34 13.54 6.53
C GLU A 98 -9.55 12.68 6.95
N ARG A 99 -10.42 13.21 7.80
CA ARG A 99 -11.66 12.51 8.26
C ARG A 99 -12.63 12.23 7.12
N SER A 100 -12.78 13.17 6.16
CA SER A 100 -13.59 12.95 4.97
C SER A 100 -12.96 11.87 4.09
N ALA A 101 -11.65 11.96 3.84
CA ALA A 101 -10.92 10.97 3.04
C ALA A 101 -10.94 9.57 3.70
N LEU A 102 -10.79 9.48 5.03
CA LEU A 102 -10.91 8.24 5.79
C LEU A 102 -12.31 7.63 5.64
N LYS A 103 -13.38 8.44 5.71
CA LYS A 103 -14.75 7.96 5.54
C LYS A 103 -14.95 7.37 4.14
N GLU A 104 -14.50 8.07 3.11
CA GLU A 104 -14.61 7.62 1.73
C GLU A 104 -13.79 6.36 1.49
N SER A 105 -12.52 6.33 1.95
CA SER A 105 -11.67 5.14 1.90
C SER A 105 -12.31 3.92 2.62
N GLN A 106 -13.02 4.15 3.72
CA GLN A 106 -13.72 3.05 4.42
C GLN A 106 -14.92 2.55 3.61
N THR A 107 -15.65 3.44 2.96
CA THR A 107 -16.79 3.07 2.09
C THR A 107 -16.31 2.26 0.88
N ASP A 108 -15.27 2.73 0.20
CA ASP A 108 -14.67 2.05 -0.95
C ASP A 108 -14.12 0.67 -0.56
N TRP A 109 -13.46 0.58 0.61
CA TRP A 109 -12.96 -0.67 1.13
C TRP A 109 -14.08 -1.68 1.46
N ILE A 110 -15.21 -1.23 2.03
CA ILE A 110 -16.36 -2.10 2.28
C ILE A 110 -16.88 -2.69 0.96
N GLN A 111 -17.00 -1.88 -0.08
CA GLN A 111 -17.42 -2.35 -1.40
C GLN A 111 -16.42 -3.35 -1.98
N TRP A 112 -15.13 -3.02 -1.93
CA TRP A 112 -14.06 -3.92 -2.37
C TRP A 112 -14.10 -5.27 -1.62
N ARG A 113 -14.17 -5.25 -0.28
CA ARG A 113 -14.27 -6.46 0.54
C ARG A 113 -15.45 -7.33 0.11
N ASN A 114 -16.61 -6.72 -0.01
CA ASN A 114 -17.83 -7.46 -0.36
C ASN A 114 -17.71 -8.07 -1.76
N ASN A 115 -17.22 -7.33 -2.74
CA ASN A 115 -17.03 -7.81 -4.11
C ASN A 115 -15.96 -8.90 -4.19
N SER A 116 -14.81 -8.72 -3.55
CA SER A 116 -13.71 -9.70 -3.58
C SER A 116 -14.07 -11.02 -2.92
N CYS A 117 -14.96 -11.02 -1.94
CA CYS A 117 -15.44 -12.24 -1.30
C CYS A 117 -16.63 -12.88 -2.02
N GLU A 118 -17.35 -12.14 -2.88
CA GLU A 118 -18.60 -12.60 -3.52
C GLU A 118 -18.41 -13.86 -4.38
N ASP A 119 -17.23 -14.05 -4.97
CA ASP A 119 -16.88 -15.24 -5.77
C ASP A 119 -16.88 -16.54 -4.97
N GLN A 120 -16.78 -16.45 -3.63
CA GLN A 120 -16.90 -17.59 -2.73
C GLN A 120 -18.36 -18.04 -2.64
N ARG A 121 -18.76 -19.05 -3.44
CA ARG A 121 -20.15 -19.53 -3.49
C ARG A 121 -20.60 -20.18 -2.18
N GLU A 122 -19.71 -20.91 -1.53
CA GLU A 122 -19.98 -21.60 -0.28
C GLU A 122 -19.92 -20.64 0.93
N THR A 123 -20.76 -20.90 1.93
CA THR A 123 -20.90 -20.00 3.10
C THR A 123 -19.63 -19.93 3.95
N ALA A 124 -18.98 -21.06 4.22
CA ALA A 124 -17.82 -21.08 5.11
C ALA A 124 -16.58 -20.36 4.52
N PRO A 125 -16.16 -20.60 3.25
CA PRO A 125 -15.12 -19.82 2.59
C PRO A 125 -15.47 -18.33 2.48
N PHE A 126 -16.73 -17.98 2.24
CA PHE A 126 -17.21 -16.61 2.18
C PHE A 126 -17.02 -15.88 3.52
N ILE A 127 -17.46 -16.49 4.62
CA ILE A 127 -17.30 -15.93 5.97
C ILE A 127 -15.81 -15.78 6.31
N LYS A 128 -15.00 -16.81 6.01
CA LYS A 128 -13.55 -16.75 6.22
C LYS A 128 -12.91 -15.57 5.47
N CYS A 129 -13.25 -15.38 4.20
CA CYS A 129 -12.79 -14.25 3.39
C CYS A 129 -13.17 -12.91 4.06
N LEU A 130 -14.41 -12.74 4.50
CA LEU A 130 -14.86 -11.52 5.19
C LEU A 130 -14.07 -11.27 6.47
N ILE A 131 -13.83 -12.29 7.29
CA ILE A 131 -13.07 -12.19 8.55
C ILE A 131 -11.64 -11.75 8.26
N GLU A 132 -10.96 -12.40 7.32
CA GLU A 132 -9.56 -12.11 6.97
C GLU A 132 -9.41 -10.68 6.45
N ALA A 133 -10.24 -10.27 5.49
CA ALA A 133 -10.22 -8.90 4.97
C ALA A 133 -10.51 -7.86 6.06
N THR A 134 -11.48 -8.13 6.95
CA THR A 134 -11.84 -7.23 8.05
C THR A 134 -10.71 -7.09 9.06
N ARG A 135 -10.02 -8.17 9.42
CA ARG A 135 -8.85 -8.13 10.31
C ARG A 135 -7.67 -7.39 9.70
N GLN A 136 -7.41 -7.57 8.41
CA GLN A 136 -6.36 -6.82 7.71
C GLN A 136 -6.65 -5.31 7.75
N ARG A 137 -7.88 -4.90 7.49
CA ARG A 137 -8.28 -3.49 7.55
C ARG A 137 -8.20 -2.93 8.97
N GLU A 138 -8.64 -3.69 9.98
CA GLU A 138 -8.50 -3.31 11.39
C GLU A 138 -7.05 -3.06 11.77
N THR A 139 -6.18 -4.01 11.42
CA THR A 139 -4.74 -3.92 11.66
C THR A 139 -4.15 -2.64 11.04
N TYR A 140 -4.52 -2.35 9.80
CA TYR A 140 -4.08 -1.15 9.09
C TYR A 140 -4.57 0.13 9.78
N LEU A 141 -5.88 0.25 10.09
CA LEU A 141 -6.46 1.44 10.74
C LEU A 141 -5.94 1.65 12.16
N ALA A 142 -5.59 0.58 12.86
CA ALA A 142 -4.96 0.64 14.17
C ALA A 142 -3.47 1.05 14.12
N GLY A 143 -2.91 1.30 12.93
CA GLY A 143 -1.49 1.62 12.76
C GLY A 143 -0.57 0.46 13.07
N ARG A 144 -1.02 -0.77 12.89
CA ARG A 144 -0.27 -2.00 13.11
C ARG A 144 0.05 -2.67 11.78
N ALA A 145 1.18 -3.35 11.71
CA ALA A 145 1.55 -4.18 10.58
C ALA A 145 1.87 -5.60 11.08
N THR A 146 1.56 -6.58 10.27
CA THR A 146 1.97 -7.96 10.51
C THR A 146 3.45 -8.10 10.22
N SER A 147 4.23 -8.57 11.19
CA SER A 147 5.64 -8.87 10.98
C SER A 147 5.83 -10.28 10.43
N GLY A 148 6.93 -10.52 9.73
CA GLY A 148 7.35 -11.86 9.28
C GLY A 148 7.56 -12.86 10.42
N SER A 149 7.76 -12.38 11.65
CA SER A 149 7.83 -13.21 12.87
C SER A 149 6.45 -13.54 13.46
N GLY A 150 5.35 -13.15 12.81
CA GLY A 150 3.98 -13.45 13.25
C GLY A 150 3.41 -12.49 14.31
N GLY A 151 4.13 -11.42 14.68
CA GLY A 151 3.65 -10.40 15.61
C GLY A 151 2.94 -9.24 14.93
N HIS A 152 2.11 -8.50 15.70
CA HIS A 152 1.56 -7.22 15.29
C HIS A 152 2.33 -6.10 15.97
N LEU A 153 2.85 -5.17 15.17
CA LEU A 153 3.56 -4.00 15.67
C LEU A 153 2.74 -2.73 15.42
N VAL A 154 2.73 -1.84 16.41
CA VAL A 154 2.27 -0.48 16.17
C VAL A 154 3.43 0.28 15.55
N VAL A 155 3.41 0.45 14.25
CA VAL A 155 4.55 1.00 13.50
C VAL A 155 4.30 2.41 12.95
N GLY A 156 3.06 2.89 12.98
CA GLY A 156 2.79 4.22 12.45
C GLY A 156 1.34 4.65 12.48
N ARG A 157 1.02 5.56 11.60
CA ARG A 157 -0.30 6.15 11.43
C ARG A 157 -0.70 6.06 9.95
N PRO A 158 -1.89 5.54 9.65
CA PRO A 158 -2.47 5.64 8.32
C PRO A 158 -2.67 7.11 7.91
N PHE A 159 -2.43 7.38 6.64
CA PHE A 159 -2.65 8.67 5.99
C PHE A 159 -3.63 8.49 4.83
N PHE A 160 -4.60 9.37 4.74
CA PHE A 160 -5.61 9.35 3.68
C PHE A 160 -5.73 10.74 3.06
N MET A 161 -5.70 10.79 1.74
CA MET A 161 -6.01 11.99 0.97
C MET A 161 -6.96 11.63 -0.17
N ARG A 162 -7.99 12.43 -0.38
CA ARG A 162 -8.83 12.34 -1.55
C ARG A 162 -9.14 13.75 -2.07
N VAL A 163 -8.97 13.91 -3.37
CA VAL A 163 -9.29 15.13 -4.08
C VAL A 163 -10.17 14.72 -5.26
N PRO A 164 -11.42 15.22 -5.35
CA PRO A 164 -12.29 14.88 -6.47
C PRO A 164 -11.75 15.45 -7.79
N ALA A 165 -12.11 14.81 -8.89
CA ALA A 165 -11.82 15.34 -10.21
C ALA A 165 -12.39 16.75 -10.39
N ALA A 166 -11.63 17.64 -11.00
CA ALA A 166 -12.04 18.99 -11.32
C ALA A 166 -11.40 19.42 -12.65
N LYS A 167 -11.81 20.59 -13.17
CA LYS A 167 -11.19 21.11 -14.40
C LYS A 167 -9.69 21.33 -14.19
N GLY A 168 -8.88 20.68 -14.98
CA GLY A 168 -7.41 20.73 -14.88
C GLY A 168 -6.82 19.89 -13.73
N GLN A 169 -7.60 18.96 -13.16
CA GLN A 169 -7.14 18.07 -12.10
C GLN A 169 -7.80 16.71 -12.20
N ALA A 170 -7.00 15.66 -12.18
CA ALA A 170 -7.49 14.29 -12.05
C ALA A 170 -8.03 14.01 -10.63
N ARG A 171 -8.88 13.02 -10.48
CA ARG A 171 -9.21 12.47 -9.14
C ARG A 171 -7.94 11.93 -8.53
N LEU A 172 -7.68 12.29 -7.28
CA LEU A 172 -6.54 11.78 -6.52
C LEU A 172 -7.03 10.99 -5.31
N THR A 173 -6.55 9.77 -5.16
CA THR A 173 -6.76 8.96 -3.96
C THR A 173 -5.42 8.49 -3.43
N ILE A 174 -5.11 8.81 -2.17
CA ILE A 174 -3.91 8.33 -1.49
C ILE A 174 -4.31 7.58 -0.24
N THR A 175 -3.82 6.35 -0.13
CA THR A 175 -3.87 5.52 1.07
C THR A 175 -2.44 5.14 1.42
N ALA A 176 -1.85 5.80 2.41
CA ALA A 176 -0.46 5.62 2.80
C ALA A 176 -0.33 5.34 4.31
N PHE A 177 0.88 5.05 4.71
CA PHE A 177 1.21 4.74 6.08
C PHE A 177 2.52 5.42 6.46
N HIS A 178 2.51 6.27 7.49
CA HIS A 178 3.71 6.90 8.00
C HIS A 178 4.15 6.24 9.31
N PHE A 179 5.40 5.85 9.39
CA PHE A 179 5.98 5.26 10.59
C PHE A 179 6.20 6.33 11.66
N ARG A 180 5.96 5.97 12.92
CA ARG A 180 6.34 6.84 14.04
C ARG A 180 7.87 6.86 14.17
N PRO A 181 8.45 7.98 14.63
CA PRO A 181 9.89 8.02 14.93
C PRO A 181 10.29 6.88 15.88
N GLY A 182 11.28 6.12 15.48
CA GLY A 182 11.73 4.92 16.19
C GLY A 182 13.05 4.40 15.61
N ALA A 183 13.02 3.23 14.99
CA ALA A 183 14.20 2.66 14.33
C ALA A 183 14.67 3.54 13.15
N ALA A 184 15.98 3.49 12.86
CA ALA A 184 16.61 4.35 11.87
C ALA A 184 15.98 4.23 10.47
N TRP A 185 15.61 3.01 10.05
CA TRP A 185 14.97 2.75 8.76
C TRP A 185 13.63 3.46 8.56
N MET A 186 12.89 3.77 9.64
CA MET A 186 11.56 4.38 9.57
C MET A 186 11.60 5.80 9.01
N ALA A 187 12.69 6.55 9.25
CA ALA A 187 12.85 7.89 8.69
C ALA A 187 13.05 7.85 7.18
N ASP A 188 13.87 6.92 6.70
CA ASP A 188 14.13 6.74 5.27
C ASP A 188 12.92 6.15 4.54
N ALA A 189 12.20 5.25 5.20
CA ALA A 189 10.91 4.74 4.74
C ALA A 189 9.88 5.86 4.56
N ASN A 190 9.72 6.75 5.54
CA ASN A 190 8.81 7.88 5.42
C ASN A 190 9.22 8.83 4.29
N ARG A 191 10.52 9.07 4.09
CA ARG A 191 11.00 9.88 2.96
C ARG A 191 10.63 9.25 1.62
N PHE A 192 10.85 7.95 1.47
CA PHE A 192 10.42 7.19 0.30
C PHE A 192 8.91 7.29 0.05
N ILE A 193 8.11 7.16 1.10
CA ILE A 193 6.65 7.29 1.00
C ILE A 193 6.26 8.72 0.57
N ASP A 194 6.87 9.74 1.17
CA ASP A 194 6.59 11.14 0.86
C ASP A 194 6.96 11.52 -0.58
N GLU A 195 8.04 10.94 -1.13
CA GLU A 195 8.43 11.10 -2.54
C GLU A 195 7.31 10.63 -3.48
N TYR A 196 6.72 9.46 -3.23
CA TYR A 196 5.63 8.94 -4.05
C TYR A 196 4.30 9.68 -3.83
N ILE A 197 4.00 10.10 -2.59
CA ILE A 197 2.85 10.96 -2.30
C ILE A 197 2.95 12.27 -3.09
N GLN A 198 4.12 12.89 -3.10
CA GLN A 198 4.32 14.14 -3.82
C GLN A 198 4.22 13.93 -5.34
N SER A 199 4.80 12.85 -5.88
CA SER A 199 4.64 12.49 -7.29
C SER A 199 3.17 12.32 -7.68
N ALA A 200 2.39 11.59 -6.87
CA ALA A 200 0.96 11.40 -7.12
C ALA A 200 0.17 12.73 -7.09
N ILE A 201 0.52 13.63 -6.18
CA ILE A 201 -0.10 14.98 -6.11
C ILE A 201 0.24 15.79 -7.36
N ASP A 202 1.47 15.70 -7.85
CA ASP A 202 1.91 16.46 -9.03
C ASP A 202 1.31 15.90 -10.32
N ASP A 203 1.26 14.57 -10.46
CA ASP A 203 0.63 13.90 -11.59
C ASP A 203 -0.89 14.17 -11.67
N ALA A 204 -1.55 14.31 -10.53
CA ALA A 204 -2.97 14.66 -10.51
C ALA A 204 -3.26 16.10 -11.00
N LYS A 205 -2.24 16.97 -11.02
CA LYS A 205 -2.35 18.31 -11.60
C LYS A 205 -2.22 18.22 -13.12
N LEU A 206 -3.34 18.16 -13.82
CA LEU A 206 -3.35 18.12 -15.27
C LEU A 206 -2.81 19.44 -15.84
N GLU A 207 -1.63 19.41 -16.44
CA GLU A 207 -1.13 20.56 -17.21
C GLU A 207 -2.08 20.82 -18.38
N ASN A 208 -2.59 22.06 -18.47
CA ASN A 208 -3.71 22.52 -19.28
C ASN A 208 -3.66 22.21 -20.80
N ASN A 209 -2.61 21.59 -21.33
CA ASN A 209 -2.40 21.44 -22.77
C ASN A 209 -2.10 20.03 -23.28
N LYS A 210 -2.08 19.01 -22.44
CA LYS A 210 -1.70 17.65 -22.88
C LYS A 210 -2.81 16.61 -22.79
N VAL A 211 -3.91 16.93 -22.15
CA VAL A 211 -5.05 16.02 -22.07
C VAL A 211 -5.89 16.25 -23.30
N SER A 212 -5.64 15.47 -24.35
CA SER A 212 -6.63 15.29 -25.39
C SER A 212 -7.88 14.77 -24.70
N THR A 213 -8.96 15.53 -24.79
CA THR A 213 -10.26 15.19 -24.27
C THR A 213 -10.73 13.89 -24.92
N LEU A 214 -10.35 12.76 -24.38
CA LEU A 214 -11.06 11.52 -24.57
C LEU A 214 -12.38 11.71 -23.82
N GLU A 215 -13.39 12.20 -24.54
CA GLU A 215 -14.72 12.39 -23.99
C GLU A 215 -15.18 11.10 -23.32
N GLY A 216 -15.48 11.16 -22.03
CA GLY A 216 -16.03 10.06 -21.27
C GLY A 216 -15.04 9.26 -20.40
N HIS A 217 -13.74 9.58 -20.38
CA HIS A 217 -12.80 8.93 -19.49
C HIS A 217 -12.55 9.76 -18.22
N GLU A 218 -12.68 9.12 -17.06
CA GLU A 218 -12.30 9.69 -15.77
C GLU A 218 -10.77 9.64 -15.65
N PHE A 219 -10.13 10.80 -15.49
CA PHE A 219 -8.71 10.84 -15.14
C PHE A 219 -8.54 10.66 -13.64
N PHE A 220 -7.65 9.75 -13.26
CA PHE A 220 -7.38 9.47 -11.87
C PHE A 220 -5.91 9.16 -11.60
N VAL A 221 -5.52 9.36 -10.34
CA VAL A 221 -4.25 8.93 -9.75
C VAL A 221 -4.60 8.27 -8.42
N ASP A 222 -4.28 7.01 -8.29
CA ASP A 222 -4.46 6.24 -7.07
C ASP A 222 -3.09 5.75 -6.57
N LEU A 223 -2.78 6.04 -5.31
CA LEU A 223 -1.55 5.62 -4.63
C LEU A 223 -1.91 4.84 -3.38
N SER A 224 -1.35 3.65 -3.25
CA SER A 224 -1.41 2.90 -1.99
C SER A 224 -0.02 2.50 -1.52
N VAL A 225 0.21 2.64 -0.21
CA VAL A 225 1.47 2.27 0.45
C VAL A 225 1.19 1.29 1.56
N GLN A 226 1.96 0.22 1.61
CA GLN A 226 1.81 -0.82 2.62
C GLN A 226 3.16 -1.33 3.11
N LEU A 227 3.20 -1.75 4.37
CA LEU A 227 4.30 -2.54 4.90
C LEU A 227 4.05 -4.00 4.53
N ASN A 228 4.81 -4.49 3.53
CA ASN A 228 4.65 -5.85 3.02
C ASN A 228 5.24 -6.89 3.97
N TYR A 229 6.37 -6.54 4.61
CA TYR A 229 7.12 -7.47 5.45
C TYR A 229 7.89 -6.73 6.56
N LEU A 230 7.97 -7.34 7.72
CA LEU A 230 8.82 -6.88 8.81
C LEU A 230 9.33 -8.07 9.62
N SER A 231 10.65 -8.21 9.69
CA SER A 231 11.34 -9.14 10.57
C SER A 231 12.33 -8.41 11.48
N ALA A 232 13.15 -9.15 12.20
CA ALA A 232 14.24 -8.57 12.99
C ALA A 232 15.31 -7.87 12.14
N ASN A 233 15.46 -8.25 10.87
CA ASN A 233 16.55 -7.80 10.00
C ASN A 233 16.09 -7.03 8.76
N VAL A 234 14.90 -7.31 8.25
CA VAL A 234 14.39 -6.76 6.98
C VAL A 234 13.03 -6.13 7.18
N ALA A 235 12.86 -4.90 6.70
CA ALA A 235 11.56 -4.27 6.49
C ALA A 235 11.36 -4.04 4.98
N SER A 236 10.18 -4.38 4.43
CA SER A 236 9.85 -4.17 3.02
C SER A 236 8.58 -3.34 2.90
N ILE A 237 8.65 -2.28 2.12
CA ILE A 237 7.54 -1.37 1.83
C ILE A 237 7.23 -1.43 0.37
N GLY A 238 5.95 -1.61 0.04
CA GLY A 238 5.43 -1.55 -1.32
C GLY A 238 4.64 -0.28 -1.55
N VAL A 239 4.84 0.32 -2.72
CA VAL A 239 4.04 1.42 -3.25
C VAL A 239 3.39 0.92 -4.53
N VAL A 240 2.07 0.86 -4.53
CA VAL A 240 1.27 0.59 -5.73
C VAL A 240 0.74 1.92 -6.24
N TYR A 241 1.07 2.24 -7.46
CA TYR A 241 0.67 3.44 -8.15
C TYR A 241 -0.12 3.10 -9.41
N GLU A 242 -1.29 3.69 -9.55
CA GLU A 242 -2.13 3.51 -10.71
C GLU A 242 -2.65 4.87 -11.20
N ASN A 243 -2.55 5.13 -12.48
CA ASN A 243 -3.08 6.36 -13.05
C ASN A 243 -3.68 6.18 -14.44
N VAL A 244 -4.59 7.09 -14.79
CA VAL A 244 -5.04 7.40 -16.14
C VAL A 244 -4.92 8.90 -16.31
N VAL A 245 -3.78 9.35 -16.83
CA VAL A 245 -3.48 10.76 -17.06
C VAL A 245 -2.90 10.92 -18.47
N GLY A 246 -3.76 11.29 -19.41
CA GLY A 246 -3.36 11.54 -20.79
C GLY A 246 -3.00 10.32 -21.63
N GLN A 247 -3.23 9.10 -21.13
CA GLN A 247 -3.09 7.86 -21.88
C GLN A 247 -4.43 7.12 -22.02
N ALA A 248 -4.50 6.22 -23.02
CA ALA A 248 -5.72 5.47 -23.33
C ALA A 248 -6.03 4.32 -22.33
N HIS A 249 -5.03 3.89 -21.58
CA HIS A 249 -5.14 2.75 -20.66
C HIS A 249 -4.55 3.11 -19.29
N PRO A 250 -5.06 2.51 -18.20
CA PRO A 250 -4.43 2.62 -16.90
C PRO A 250 -2.96 2.20 -16.96
N PHE A 251 -2.11 3.00 -16.34
CA PHE A 251 -0.72 2.64 -16.07
C PHE A 251 -0.62 2.28 -14.60
N ARG A 252 -0.22 1.03 -14.34
CA ARG A 252 -0.04 0.53 -12.98
C ARG A 252 1.37 0.00 -12.83
N TYR A 253 2.02 0.37 -11.74
CA TYR A 253 3.27 -0.22 -11.34
C TYR A 253 3.34 -0.39 -9.82
N GLU A 254 4.17 -1.31 -9.40
CA GLU A 254 4.51 -1.51 -7.99
C GLU A 254 6.02 -1.30 -7.84
N VAL A 255 6.39 -0.49 -6.86
CA VAL A 255 7.78 -0.27 -6.48
C VAL A 255 7.94 -0.66 -5.04
N ASN A 256 8.97 -1.45 -4.77
CA ASN A 256 9.25 -1.95 -3.45
C ASN A 256 10.59 -1.40 -2.95
N ARG A 257 10.73 -1.22 -1.65
CA ARG A 257 11.98 -0.87 -1.03
C ARG A 257 12.20 -1.70 0.23
N ALA A 258 13.35 -2.35 0.29
CA ALA A 258 13.78 -3.12 1.44
C ALA A 258 14.80 -2.33 2.26
N PHE A 259 14.72 -2.46 3.59
CA PHE A 259 15.57 -1.77 4.55
C PHE A 259 16.19 -2.79 5.51
N ASP A 260 17.44 -2.58 5.86
CA ASP A 260 18.06 -3.22 7.01
C ASP A 260 17.52 -2.57 8.30
N VAL A 261 16.80 -3.35 9.09
CA VAL A 261 16.14 -2.86 10.31
C VAL A 261 17.14 -2.34 11.33
N ASN A 262 18.36 -2.92 11.38
CA ASN A 262 19.37 -2.62 12.38
C ASN A 262 20.19 -1.35 12.03
N SER A 263 20.62 -1.23 10.77
CA SER A 263 21.41 -0.09 10.31
C SER A 263 20.57 1.06 9.76
N GLY A 264 19.33 0.80 9.35
CA GLY A 264 18.44 1.77 8.73
C GLY A 264 18.67 1.99 7.23
N ARG A 265 19.71 1.39 6.64
CA ARG A 265 20.03 1.63 5.23
C ARG A 265 19.10 0.87 4.29
N VAL A 266 18.94 1.41 3.09
CA VAL A 266 18.29 0.71 1.99
C VAL A 266 19.14 -0.49 1.59
N LEU A 267 18.50 -1.65 1.41
CA LEU A 267 19.12 -2.86 0.93
C LEU A 267 19.12 -2.90 -0.59
N ASN A 268 20.23 -3.33 -1.16
CA ASN A 268 20.36 -3.69 -2.56
C ASN A 268 20.44 -5.21 -2.70
N PHE A 269 20.30 -5.72 -3.91
CA PHE A 269 20.35 -7.16 -4.18
C PHE A 269 21.62 -7.81 -3.64
N ASP A 270 22.78 -7.19 -3.87
CA ASP A 270 24.09 -7.71 -3.44
C ASP A 270 24.28 -7.70 -1.91
N ASP A 271 23.45 -6.97 -1.17
CA ASP A 271 23.43 -7.08 0.28
C ASP A 271 22.84 -8.41 0.72
N LEU A 272 21.81 -8.88 0.03
CA LEU A 272 21.06 -10.08 0.36
C LEU A 272 21.63 -11.37 -0.26
N PHE A 273 22.17 -11.28 -1.48
CA PHE A 273 22.58 -12.44 -2.27
C PHE A 273 24.00 -12.28 -2.80
N ASP A 274 24.66 -13.40 -3.05
CA ASP A 274 25.89 -13.46 -3.82
C ASP A 274 25.62 -13.92 -5.26
N GLU A 275 26.66 -14.01 -6.08
CA GLU A 275 26.54 -14.45 -7.48
C GLU A 275 26.02 -15.90 -7.63
N ALA A 276 26.28 -16.77 -6.67
CA ALA A 276 25.74 -18.12 -6.69
C ALA A 276 24.23 -18.10 -6.38
N GLY A 277 23.82 -17.30 -5.41
CA GLY A 277 22.41 -17.04 -5.09
C GLY A 277 21.66 -16.43 -6.26
N ALA A 278 22.25 -15.42 -6.93
CA ALA A 278 21.66 -14.80 -8.13
C ALA A 278 21.36 -15.84 -9.22
N ARG A 279 22.33 -16.70 -9.52
CA ARG A 279 22.13 -17.78 -10.51
C ARG A 279 21.05 -18.77 -10.12
N GLN A 280 20.96 -19.13 -8.82
CA GLN A 280 19.91 -20.03 -8.33
C GLN A 280 18.53 -19.40 -8.44
N ILE A 281 18.38 -18.11 -8.09
CA ILE A 281 17.12 -17.37 -8.23
C ILE A 281 16.68 -17.35 -9.69
N LEU A 282 17.58 -17.02 -10.62
CA LEU A 282 17.28 -17.03 -12.05
C LEU A 282 16.83 -18.41 -12.56
N GLN A 283 17.47 -19.49 -12.08
CA GLN A 283 17.07 -20.86 -12.40
C GLN A 283 15.66 -21.21 -11.89
N LEU A 284 15.25 -20.65 -10.76
CA LEU A 284 13.92 -20.86 -10.20
C LEU A 284 12.85 -19.99 -10.89
N CYS A 285 13.21 -18.78 -11.31
CA CYS A 285 12.27 -17.82 -11.89
C CYS A 285 12.05 -18.04 -13.40
N ALA A 286 13.07 -18.42 -14.16
CA ALA A 286 12.94 -18.56 -15.61
C ALA A 286 11.82 -19.53 -16.05
N PRO A 287 11.64 -20.73 -15.44
CA PRO A 287 10.51 -21.60 -15.78
C PRO A 287 9.15 -20.99 -15.44
N GLN A 288 9.01 -20.32 -14.29
CA GLN A 288 7.74 -19.71 -13.88
C GLN A 288 7.31 -18.59 -14.83
N VAL A 289 8.26 -17.71 -15.21
CA VAL A 289 8.02 -16.62 -16.16
C VAL A 289 7.67 -17.17 -17.55
N LYS A 290 8.39 -18.20 -18.00
CA LYS A 290 8.12 -18.85 -19.28
C LYS A 290 6.70 -19.44 -19.33
N GLU A 291 6.31 -20.18 -18.29
CA GLU A 291 4.98 -20.78 -18.20
C GLU A 291 3.87 -19.72 -18.30
N GLN A 292 3.95 -18.65 -17.50
CA GLN A 292 2.98 -17.56 -17.54
C GLN A 292 2.92 -16.86 -18.89
N LYS A 293 4.06 -16.70 -19.56
CA LYS A 293 4.13 -16.14 -20.89
C LYS A 293 3.48 -17.05 -21.93
N ASP A 294 3.77 -18.34 -21.90
CA ASP A 294 3.19 -19.32 -22.82
C ASP A 294 1.66 -19.43 -22.65
N GLU A 295 1.15 -19.39 -21.42
CA GLU A 295 -0.28 -19.37 -21.14
C GLU A 295 -0.95 -18.16 -21.78
N ARG A 296 -0.32 -16.99 -21.67
CA ARG A 296 -0.84 -15.74 -22.23
C ARG A 296 -0.82 -15.75 -23.75
N ASP A 297 0.28 -16.18 -24.36
CA ASP A 297 0.42 -16.30 -25.80
C ASP A 297 -0.58 -17.30 -26.40
N SER A 298 -0.98 -18.32 -25.65
CA SER A 298 -2.01 -19.30 -26.07
C SER A 298 -3.43 -18.72 -26.09
N MET A 299 -3.71 -17.67 -25.31
CA MET A 299 -5.02 -16.99 -25.31
C MET A 299 -5.16 -15.95 -26.43
N GLY A 300 -4.07 -15.50 -27.04
CA GLY A 300 -4.04 -14.66 -28.24
C GLY A 300 -3.61 -15.50 -29.45
N GLU A 301 -4.28 -15.35 -30.60
CA GLU A 301 -4.07 -16.16 -31.82
C GLU A 301 -2.60 -16.55 -32.11
N LYS A 302 -2.33 -17.85 -32.20
CA LYS A 302 -1.17 -18.51 -32.84
C LYS A 302 0.20 -17.83 -32.66
N SER A 303 0.66 -17.66 -31.46
CA SER A 303 2.09 -17.52 -31.22
C SER A 303 2.72 -18.92 -31.23
N SER A 304 3.80 -19.07 -31.97
CA SER A 304 4.64 -20.27 -31.90
C SER A 304 5.21 -20.34 -30.47
N VAL A 305 4.75 -21.27 -29.66
CA VAL A 305 5.33 -21.57 -28.35
C VAL A 305 6.83 -21.73 -28.52
N ARG A 306 7.61 -20.78 -28.07
CA ARG A 306 9.08 -20.84 -28.14
C ARG A 306 9.55 -21.80 -27.06
N GLU A 307 10.49 -22.64 -27.40
CA GLU A 307 11.03 -23.62 -26.45
C GLU A 307 11.75 -22.96 -25.27
N ASN A 308 12.29 -21.75 -25.43
CA ASN A 308 13.03 -21.01 -24.42
C ASN A 308 12.78 -19.49 -24.53
N LEU A 309 13.05 -18.76 -23.44
CA LEU A 309 13.14 -17.30 -23.47
C LEU A 309 14.25 -16.85 -24.45
N SER A 310 14.02 -15.77 -25.18
CA SER A 310 15.05 -15.12 -26.02
C SER A 310 16.20 -14.57 -25.17
N ASP A 311 17.29 -14.18 -25.83
CA ASP A 311 18.44 -13.58 -25.13
C ASP A 311 18.05 -12.26 -24.45
N ASP A 312 17.29 -11.40 -25.13
CA ASP A 312 16.80 -10.14 -24.59
C ASP A 312 15.87 -10.36 -23.37
N GLU A 313 14.99 -11.38 -23.45
CA GLU A 313 14.10 -11.73 -22.34
C GLU A 313 14.87 -12.29 -21.13
N ARG A 314 15.95 -13.03 -21.38
CA ARG A 314 16.83 -13.51 -20.30
C ARG A 314 17.62 -12.39 -19.65
N GLU A 315 18.08 -11.43 -20.44
CA GLU A 315 18.76 -10.24 -19.94
C GLU A 315 17.81 -9.41 -19.08
N GLU A 316 16.60 -9.15 -19.54
CA GLU A 316 15.58 -8.42 -18.78
C GLU A 316 15.20 -9.16 -17.49
N LEU A 317 15.01 -10.48 -17.55
CA LEU A 317 14.79 -11.32 -16.37
C LEU A 317 15.92 -11.16 -15.36
N SER A 318 17.18 -11.19 -15.83
CA SER A 318 18.36 -11.04 -14.98
C SER A 318 18.43 -9.66 -14.34
N ASN A 319 18.20 -8.60 -15.12
CA ASN A 319 18.29 -7.23 -14.65
C ASN A 319 17.25 -6.94 -13.56
N ARG A 320 15.98 -7.30 -13.79
CA ARG A 320 14.92 -7.09 -12.80
C ARG A 320 15.05 -8.00 -11.58
N THR A 321 15.55 -9.21 -11.75
CA THR A 321 15.84 -10.10 -10.61
C THR A 321 16.89 -9.50 -9.68
N ARG A 322 17.86 -8.74 -10.21
CA ARG A 322 18.93 -8.09 -9.43
C ARG A 322 18.55 -6.71 -8.89
N ASP A 323 17.33 -6.26 -9.09
CA ASP A 323 16.84 -4.99 -8.58
C ASP A 323 15.72 -5.22 -7.57
N LEU A 324 15.99 -4.91 -6.30
CA LEU A 324 15.03 -5.11 -5.20
C LEU A 324 13.79 -4.20 -5.31
N GLU A 325 13.77 -3.22 -6.19
CA GLU A 325 12.55 -2.44 -6.45
C GLU A 325 11.42 -3.28 -7.08
N TYR A 326 11.78 -4.39 -7.74
CA TYR A 326 10.81 -5.36 -8.26
C TYR A 326 10.41 -6.45 -7.26
N TRP A 327 10.98 -6.46 -6.04
CA TRP A 327 10.77 -7.50 -5.05
C TRP A 327 9.77 -7.07 -3.98
N SER A 328 8.64 -7.75 -3.92
CA SER A 328 7.72 -7.65 -2.79
C SER A 328 7.99 -8.81 -1.82
N PHE A 329 8.55 -8.49 -0.66
CA PHE A 329 8.66 -9.47 0.43
C PHE A 329 7.30 -9.53 1.12
N THR A 330 6.64 -10.69 1.08
CA THR A 330 5.33 -10.94 1.70
C THR A 330 5.39 -12.22 2.54
N ILE A 331 4.30 -12.69 3.11
CA ILE A 331 4.25 -13.95 3.84
C ILE A 331 3.35 -14.90 3.05
N PRO A 332 3.81 -16.11 2.69
CA PRO A 332 5.05 -16.80 3.13
C PRO A 332 6.21 -16.77 2.12
N SER A 333 6.19 -15.87 1.15
CA SER A 333 7.12 -15.86 0.02
C SER A 333 7.56 -14.44 -0.35
N ALA A 334 8.69 -14.34 -1.07
CA ALA A 334 9.00 -13.14 -1.84
C ALA A 334 8.49 -13.30 -3.27
N ILE A 335 7.98 -12.21 -3.85
CA ILE A 335 7.47 -12.16 -5.21
C ILE A 335 8.28 -11.13 -5.99
N ILE A 336 8.79 -11.52 -7.15
CA ILE A 336 9.46 -10.62 -8.10
C ILE A 336 8.45 -10.29 -9.20
N TYR A 337 8.10 -9.02 -9.34
CA TYR A 337 7.20 -8.53 -10.39
C TYR A 337 8.01 -8.02 -11.58
N TYR A 338 7.80 -8.59 -12.75
CA TYR A 338 8.51 -8.16 -13.94
C TYR A 338 7.79 -7.04 -14.72
N GLY A 339 6.53 -6.75 -14.37
CA GLY A 339 5.76 -5.63 -14.94
C GLY A 339 5.31 -5.85 -16.39
N ASP A 340 4.49 -4.91 -16.88
CA ASP A 340 3.73 -5.06 -18.13
C ASP A 340 4.56 -5.10 -19.41
N TYR A 341 5.79 -4.58 -19.37
CA TYR A 341 6.63 -4.39 -20.56
C TYR A 341 7.89 -5.25 -20.59
N ALA A 342 8.09 -6.12 -19.60
CA ALA A 342 9.35 -6.86 -19.46
C ALA A 342 9.59 -7.86 -20.61
N PHE A 343 8.52 -8.52 -21.07
CA PHE A 343 8.63 -9.66 -22.00
C PHE A 343 7.79 -9.46 -23.26
N GLY A 344 7.71 -8.27 -23.77
CA GLY A 344 6.98 -7.93 -24.99
C GLY A 344 6.21 -6.61 -24.89
N GLY A 345 5.19 -6.41 -25.71
CA GLY A 345 4.36 -5.21 -25.69
C GLY A 345 3.40 -5.16 -24.52
N PHE A 346 2.71 -4.04 -24.38
CA PHE A 346 1.74 -3.77 -23.33
C PHE A 346 0.77 -4.93 -23.11
N GLY A 347 0.67 -5.37 -21.85
CA GLY A 347 -0.27 -6.41 -21.42
C GLY A 347 0.07 -7.83 -21.88
N GLN A 348 1.24 -8.08 -22.46
CA GLN A 348 1.61 -9.42 -22.90
C GLN A 348 1.96 -10.37 -21.75
N CYS A 349 2.59 -9.88 -20.69
CA CYS A 349 2.83 -10.69 -19.50
C CYS A 349 2.97 -9.82 -18.27
N MET A 350 2.06 -9.94 -17.32
CA MET A 350 2.25 -9.46 -15.93
C MET A 350 2.97 -10.54 -15.12
N CYS A 351 4.10 -11.00 -15.66
CA CYS A 351 4.82 -12.15 -15.14
C CYS A 351 5.41 -11.88 -13.76
N GLN A 352 5.38 -12.88 -12.93
CA GLN A 352 5.96 -12.85 -11.60
C GLN A 352 6.69 -14.16 -11.29
N CYS A 353 7.64 -14.09 -10.36
CA CYS A 353 8.30 -15.26 -9.78
C CYS A 353 8.03 -15.29 -8.29
N GLU A 354 7.48 -16.38 -7.81
CA GLU A 354 7.27 -16.60 -6.40
C GLU A 354 8.38 -17.48 -5.81
N LEU A 355 9.00 -16.99 -4.75
CA LEU A 355 10.10 -17.65 -4.05
C LEU A 355 9.71 -17.89 -2.58
N PRO A 356 9.25 -19.11 -2.22
CA PRO A 356 8.95 -19.44 -0.84
C PRO A 356 10.17 -19.25 0.08
N TYR A 357 9.97 -18.71 1.28
CA TYR A 357 11.07 -18.48 2.22
C TYR A 357 11.81 -19.76 2.60
N SER A 358 11.15 -20.92 2.60
CA SER A 358 11.81 -22.21 2.78
C SER A 358 12.89 -22.51 1.73
N THR A 359 12.78 -21.93 0.55
CA THR A 359 13.77 -22.00 -0.53
C THR A 359 14.74 -20.83 -0.45
N LEU A 360 14.23 -19.62 -0.31
CA LEU A 360 15.01 -18.38 -0.32
C LEU A 360 16.02 -18.34 0.84
N ASN A 361 15.66 -18.81 2.03
CA ASN A 361 16.54 -18.88 3.21
C ASN A 361 17.76 -19.81 3.06
N LYS A 362 17.81 -20.64 2.01
CA LYS A 362 18.99 -21.43 1.66
C LYS A 362 19.98 -20.67 0.77
N ILE A 363 19.53 -19.58 0.19
CA ILE A 363 20.23 -18.79 -0.84
C ILE A 363 20.67 -17.44 -0.28
N ILE A 364 19.83 -16.84 0.56
CA ILE A 364 20.07 -15.53 1.16
C ILE A 364 21.23 -15.58 2.14
N LYS A 365 21.96 -14.48 2.30
CA LYS A 365 23.01 -14.35 3.30
C LYS A 365 22.44 -14.51 4.71
N LYS A 366 23.18 -15.17 5.60
CA LYS A 366 22.71 -15.60 6.91
C LYS A 366 22.22 -14.47 7.82
N GLU A 367 22.77 -13.29 7.67
CA GLU A 367 22.39 -12.10 8.41
C GLU A 367 20.98 -11.59 8.06
N TYR A 368 20.41 -12.01 6.90
CA TYR A 368 19.11 -11.56 6.39
C TYR A 368 18.08 -12.68 6.26
N ILE A 369 18.22 -13.77 7.00
CA ILE A 369 17.21 -14.85 7.00
C ILE A 369 15.82 -14.28 7.27
N LEU A 370 14.87 -14.62 6.39
CA LEU A 370 13.50 -14.11 6.33
C LEU A 370 12.54 -15.00 7.15
#